data_c773afc9307cdacbe4f2817b97c6deef
#
_entry.id   c773afc9307cdacbe4f2817b97c6deef
#
_cell.length_a   1.000
_cell.length_b   1.000
_cell.length_c   1.000
_cell.angle_alpha   90.00
_cell.angle_beta   90.00
_cell.angle_gamma   90.00
#
_symmetry.space_group_name_H-M   'P 1'
#
loop_
_entity.id
_entity.type
_entity.pdbx_description
1 polymer ?
#
loop_
_entity_poly.entity_id
_entity_poly.type
_entity_poly.pdbx_seq_one_letter_code
_entity_poly.pdbx_strand_id
1 'polypeptide(L)'
;HFITRLLGEVGIWFRFTTDTRLNIDVVEFYDSQQGYEKGLTLPSVPPSGQHSKAVDSVWGMECHHNVVQKQVSTRDYNYRQATQDMNTLVDATRGDVTTYGDAYHWADNYLTPGSAHDRNPAPESGAFYARIRHERYLNGQTRAQGITSCPTLSPGQVLKVTGGYEVADVFAQGVVITAMRTYARRDKDFAVDFDGIPDSTDFGFRPEPGARPVMAGTLPARVTSTTENDTYGHIDKDGRYRVNMLFDRDNWETGFESLWVRQSRPYAGDTWGLHLPLLAGTEVAIGFEDGNPDRPYIA
;
A
#
# COMPACT_ATOMS: atom_id res chain seq x y z
N HIS A 1 -11.15 6.23 2.16
CA HIS A 1 -10.80 5.27 1.10
C HIS A 1 -9.62 5.72 0.22
N PHE A 2 -9.63 6.95 -0.34
CA PHE A 2 -8.55 7.40 -1.24
C PHE A 2 -7.18 7.39 -0.55
N ILE A 3 -7.05 8.08 0.58
CA ILE A 3 -5.79 8.13 1.36
C ILE A 3 -5.36 6.72 1.80
N THR A 4 -6.27 5.91 2.32
CA THR A 4 -5.98 4.55 2.76
C THR A 4 -5.45 3.68 1.60
N ARG A 5 -6.01 3.84 0.39
CA ARG A 5 -5.54 3.14 -0.80
C ARG A 5 -4.11 3.55 -1.14
N LEU A 6 -3.83 4.84 -1.22
CA LEU A 6 -2.48 5.35 -1.55
C LEU A 6 -1.44 4.89 -0.52
N LEU A 7 -1.75 4.99 0.77
CA LEU A 7 -0.87 4.50 1.84
C LEU A 7 -0.64 2.99 1.73
N GLY A 8 -1.69 2.22 1.44
CA GLY A 8 -1.57 0.78 1.22
C GLY A 8 -0.71 0.44 0.00
N GLU A 9 -0.81 1.16 -1.11
CA GLU A 9 0.01 0.94 -2.31
C GLU A 9 1.50 1.07 -2.02
N VAL A 10 1.91 2.06 -1.22
CA VAL A 10 3.31 2.28 -0.82
C VAL A 10 3.69 1.60 0.50
N GLY A 11 2.80 0.77 1.07
CA GLY A 11 3.07 -0.05 2.25
C GLY A 11 3.14 0.72 3.56
N ILE A 12 2.61 1.93 3.62
CA ILE A 12 2.54 2.73 4.85
C ILE A 12 1.32 2.31 5.67
N TRP A 13 1.53 1.97 6.93
CA TRP A 13 0.48 1.73 7.90
C TRP A 13 0.33 2.91 8.86
N PHE A 14 -0.81 3.02 9.51
CA PHE A 14 -1.09 4.11 10.44
C PHE A 14 -1.89 3.61 11.64
N ARG A 15 -1.81 4.36 12.72
CA ARG A 15 -2.64 4.16 13.91
C ARG A 15 -3.12 5.50 14.46
N PHE A 16 -4.19 5.43 15.24
CA PHE A 16 -4.66 6.54 16.03
C PHE A 16 -4.12 6.38 17.45
N THR A 17 -3.62 7.46 18.02
CA THR A 17 -3.13 7.55 19.39
C THR A 17 -3.56 8.86 20.02
N THR A 18 -3.46 8.97 21.33
CA THR A 18 -3.76 10.22 22.05
C THR A 18 -2.47 10.82 22.60
N ASP A 19 -2.14 12.04 22.20
CA ASP A 19 -1.10 12.81 22.84
C ASP A 19 -1.65 13.37 24.17
N THR A 20 -1.31 12.71 25.26
CA THR A 20 -1.79 13.08 26.60
C THR A 20 -1.25 14.44 27.09
N ARG A 21 -0.14 14.91 26.51
CA ARG A 21 0.43 16.22 26.82
C ARG A 21 -0.39 17.36 26.20
N LEU A 22 -0.85 17.18 24.97
CA LEU A 22 -1.64 18.16 24.25
C LEU A 22 -3.16 17.89 24.37
N ASN A 23 -3.53 16.72 24.90
CA ASN A 23 -4.90 16.24 25.01
C ASN A 23 -5.65 16.27 23.67
N ILE A 24 -4.99 15.77 22.62
CA ILE A 24 -5.53 15.66 21.27
C ILE A 24 -5.32 14.25 20.72
N ASP A 25 -6.18 13.83 19.81
CA ASP A 25 -5.99 12.62 19.02
C ASP A 25 -5.03 12.90 17.87
N VAL A 26 -4.12 11.96 17.65
CA VAL A 26 -3.06 12.04 16.65
C VAL A 26 -3.13 10.83 15.74
N VAL A 27 -2.84 11.03 14.46
CA VAL A 27 -2.61 9.95 13.50
C VAL A 27 -1.11 9.84 13.27
N GLU A 28 -0.57 8.67 13.51
CA GLU A 28 0.85 8.36 13.28
C GLU A 28 0.98 7.46 12.07
N PHE A 29 1.92 7.79 11.16
CA PHE A 29 2.20 7.05 9.95
C PHE A 29 3.59 6.41 10.01
N TYR A 30 3.69 5.15 9.57
CA TYR A 30 4.93 4.39 9.62
C TYR A 30 5.12 3.58 8.33
N ASP A 31 6.34 3.52 7.86
CA ASP A 31 6.76 2.76 6.68
C ASP A 31 7.62 1.54 7.03
N SER A 32 7.92 1.33 8.31
CA SER A 32 8.85 0.31 8.77
C SER A 32 8.46 -0.27 10.13
N GLN A 33 9.17 -1.34 10.53
CA GLN A 33 9.04 -2.01 11.83
C GLN A 33 9.54 -1.16 13.01
N GLN A 34 10.29 -0.09 12.74
CA GLN A 34 10.82 0.79 13.79
C GLN A 34 9.71 1.54 14.53
N GLY A 35 8.54 1.68 13.90
CA GLY A 35 7.36 2.26 14.51
C GLY A 35 6.60 1.36 15.48
N TYR A 36 7.04 0.11 15.69
CA TYR A 36 6.35 -0.78 16.62
C TYR A 36 6.68 -0.44 18.08
N GLU A 37 5.65 -0.38 18.90
CA GLU A 37 5.80 -0.23 20.36
C GLU A 37 6.09 -1.59 20.99
N LYS A 38 7.27 -1.72 21.58
CA LYS A 38 7.71 -2.93 22.27
C LYS A 38 7.54 -2.83 23.77
N GLY A 39 7.42 -3.99 24.43
CA GLY A 39 7.43 -4.08 25.89
C GLY A 39 6.11 -4.54 26.53
N LEU A 40 5.02 -4.66 25.76
CA LEU A 40 3.79 -5.22 26.29
C LEU A 40 3.93 -6.74 26.49
N THR A 41 3.75 -7.18 27.73
CA THR A 41 3.80 -8.60 28.09
C THR A 41 2.60 -8.95 28.97
N LEU A 42 1.83 -9.94 28.55
CA LEU A 42 0.62 -10.38 29.28
C LEU A 42 0.69 -11.90 29.57
N PRO A 43 0.14 -12.34 30.70
CA PRO A 43 0.05 -13.76 31.01
C PRO A 43 -1.08 -14.44 30.19
N SER A 44 -0.88 -15.71 29.87
CA SER A 44 -1.94 -16.56 29.33
C SER A 44 -2.77 -17.12 30.49
N VAL A 45 -3.97 -16.57 30.66
CA VAL A 45 -4.91 -17.03 31.71
C VAL A 45 -6.32 -17.02 31.14
N PRO A 46 -6.96 -18.17 30.99
CA PRO A 46 -8.36 -18.22 30.55
C PRO A 46 -9.27 -17.54 31.58
N PRO A 47 -10.32 -16.87 31.16
CA PRO A 47 -11.29 -16.26 32.08
C PRO A 47 -12.00 -17.37 32.86
N SER A 48 -11.66 -17.52 34.13
CA SER A 48 -12.36 -18.39 35.05
C SER A 48 -13.11 -17.50 36.04
N GLY A 49 -14.42 -17.69 36.18
CA GLY A 49 -15.28 -16.89 37.06
C GLY A 49 -14.91 -16.87 38.54
N GLN A 50 -13.80 -17.49 38.95
CA GLN A 50 -13.35 -17.57 40.35
C GLN A 50 -11.99 -16.89 40.61
N HIS A 51 -11.25 -16.41 39.63
CA HIS A 51 -9.91 -15.83 39.83
C HIS A 51 -9.66 -14.61 38.95
N SER A 52 -10.38 -13.54 39.21
CA SER A 52 -9.93 -12.22 38.77
C SER A 52 -8.86 -11.71 39.73
N LYS A 53 -7.59 -11.89 39.37
CA LYS A 53 -6.46 -11.25 40.08
C LYS A 53 -6.29 -9.75 39.74
N ALA A 54 -7.26 -9.15 39.07
CA ALA A 54 -7.15 -7.78 38.50
C ALA A 54 -5.91 -7.58 37.61
N VAL A 55 -5.43 -8.64 36.97
CA VAL A 55 -4.32 -8.61 36.01
C VAL A 55 -4.87 -8.89 34.64
N ASP A 56 -4.55 -8.03 33.69
CA ASP A 56 -4.90 -8.25 32.29
C ASP A 56 -4.22 -9.51 31.76
N SER A 57 -4.94 -10.27 30.95
CA SER A 57 -4.51 -11.58 30.44
C SER A 57 -4.93 -11.81 29.01
N VAL A 58 -4.38 -12.86 28.40
CA VAL A 58 -4.68 -13.32 27.05
C VAL A 58 -5.23 -14.74 27.11
N TRP A 59 -6.25 -15.03 26.27
CA TRP A 59 -6.85 -16.35 26.11
C TRP A 59 -7.35 -16.56 24.68
N GLY A 60 -7.83 -17.75 24.35
CA GLY A 60 -8.37 -18.08 23.02
C GLY A 60 -7.35 -17.87 21.91
N MET A 61 -6.08 -18.17 22.20
CA MET A 61 -4.99 -17.96 21.24
C MET A 61 -5.04 -19.01 20.15
N GLU A 62 -4.99 -18.54 18.91
CA GLU A 62 -4.94 -19.35 17.71
C GLU A 62 -3.78 -18.89 16.82
N CYS A 63 -3.17 -19.84 16.13
CA CYS A 63 -2.10 -19.57 15.17
C CYS A 63 -2.39 -20.32 13.87
N HIS A 64 -2.44 -19.58 12.78
CA HIS A 64 -2.71 -20.10 11.45
C HIS A 64 -1.48 -19.97 10.57
N HIS A 65 -1.10 -21.06 9.89
CA HIS A 65 0.02 -21.09 8.96
C HIS A 65 -0.47 -21.41 7.56
N ASN A 66 -0.03 -20.61 6.60
CA ASN A 66 -0.34 -20.77 5.19
C ASN A 66 0.96 -20.83 4.37
N VAL A 67 0.93 -21.57 3.27
CA VAL A 67 1.98 -21.48 2.27
C VAL A 67 1.75 -20.23 1.44
N VAL A 68 2.77 -19.37 1.36
CA VAL A 68 2.73 -18.13 0.59
C VAL A 68 3.84 -18.10 -0.46
N GLN A 69 3.82 -17.13 -1.34
CA GLN A 69 4.76 -16.98 -2.43
C GLN A 69 6.20 -16.79 -1.91
N LYS A 70 7.14 -17.50 -2.54
CA LYS A 70 8.56 -17.42 -2.23
C LYS A 70 9.19 -16.12 -2.72
N GLN A 71 8.68 -15.60 -3.83
CA GLN A 71 9.21 -14.40 -4.47
C GLN A 71 8.13 -13.68 -5.24
N VAL A 72 8.37 -12.40 -5.52
CA VAL A 72 7.49 -11.57 -6.35
C VAL A 72 8.28 -11.03 -7.51
N SER A 73 7.78 -11.25 -8.72
CA SER A 73 8.25 -10.60 -9.92
C SER A 73 7.26 -9.50 -10.35
N THR A 74 7.79 -8.39 -10.80
CA THR A 74 6.99 -7.31 -11.39
C THR A 74 7.61 -6.83 -12.68
N ARG A 75 6.76 -6.38 -13.57
CA ARG A 75 7.15 -5.76 -14.84
C ARG A 75 6.30 -4.55 -15.10
N ASP A 76 6.94 -3.53 -15.67
CA ASP A 76 6.24 -2.33 -16.13
C ASP A 76 6.72 -1.93 -17.52
N TYR A 77 6.12 -0.89 -18.06
CA TYR A 77 6.47 -0.31 -19.34
C TYR A 77 6.60 1.21 -19.19
N ASN A 78 7.77 1.72 -19.57
CA ASN A 78 8.00 3.16 -19.65
C ASN A 78 8.09 3.58 -21.11
N TYR A 79 7.05 4.23 -21.63
CA TYR A 79 7.00 4.67 -23.03
C TYR A 79 8.10 5.68 -23.41
N ARG A 80 8.69 6.36 -22.43
CA ARG A 80 9.80 7.30 -22.63
C ARG A 80 11.13 6.58 -22.84
N GLN A 81 11.22 5.32 -22.44
CA GLN A 81 12.38 4.44 -22.59
C GLN A 81 11.91 3.04 -22.99
N ALA A 82 11.23 2.95 -24.13
CA ALA A 82 10.51 1.76 -24.57
C ALA A 82 11.38 0.49 -24.69
N THR A 83 12.68 0.64 -24.82
CA THR A 83 13.64 -0.47 -24.93
C THR A 83 14.25 -0.90 -23.60
N GLN A 84 13.97 -0.16 -22.51
CA GLN A 84 14.49 -0.50 -21.20
C GLN A 84 13.81 -1.76 -20.65
N ASP A 85 14.60 -2.71 -20.15
CA ASP A 85 14.04 -3.82 -19.38
C ASP A 85 13.58 -3.31 -18.00
N MET A 86 12.28 -3.46 -17.78
CA MET A 86 11.59 -3.02 -16.57
C MET A 86 11.21 -4.20 -15.66
N ASN A 87 11.87 -5.36 -15.80
CA ASN A 87 11.63 -6.52 -14.95
C ASN A 87 12.35 -6.37 -13.60
N THR A 88 11.71 -6.83 -12.54
CA THR A 88 12.29 -6.93 -11.21
C THR A 88 11.77 -8.18 -10.50
N LEU A 89 12.64 -8.86 -9.77
CA LEU A 89 12.31 -10.04 -8.96
C LEU A 89 12.87 -9.83 -7.56
N VAL A 90 12.05 -10.00 -6.53
CA VAL A 90 12.44 -9.82 -5.13
C VAL A 90 12.04 -11.04 -4.30
N ASP A 91 12.99 -11.54 -3.50
CA ASP A 91 12.77 -12.45 -2.38
C ASP A 91 13.17 -11.73 -1.07
N ALA A 92 12.18 -11.31 -0.29
CA ALA A 92 12.40 -10.59 0.96
C ALA A 92 12.89 -11.49 2.09
N THR A 93 12.64 -12.80 2.02
CA THR A 93 13.02 -13.79 3.05
C THR A 93 14.39 -14.41 2.82
N ARG A 94 14.95 -14.20 1.61
CA ARG A 94 16.27 -14.72 1.24
C ARG A 94 16.43 -16.23 1.40
N GLY A 95 15.41 -16.99 1.02
CA GLY A 95 15.47 -18.45 0.93
C GLY A 95 14.69 -19.19 2.01
N ASP A 96 13.61 -18.64 2.52
CA ASP A 96 12.68 -19.37 3.38
C ASP A 96 12.12 -20.58 2.62
N VAL A 97 12.46 -21.78 3.11
CA VAL A 97 12.06 -23.06 2.51
C VAL A 97 10.58 -23.39 2.71
N THR A 98 9.88 -22.65 3.55
CA THR A 98 8.44 -22.84 3.82
C THR A 98 7.55 -22.06 2.86
N THR A 99 8.14 -21.31 1.95
CA THR A 99 7.46 -20.56 0.90
C THR A 99 7.56 -21.26 -0.45
N TYR A 100 6.60 -21.01 -1.37
CA TYR A 100 6.57 -21.68 -2.67
C TYR A 100 6.02 -20.77 -3.78
N GLY A 101 6.62 -20.90 -4.97
CA GLY A 101 6.13 -20.24 -6.18
C GLY A 101 6.51 -18.78 -6.33
N ASP A 102 6.14 -18.21 -7.47
CA ASP A 102 6.37 -16.81 -7.86
C ASP A 102 5.01 -16.11 -8.07
N ALA A 103 4.86 -14.90 -7.58
CA ALA A 103 3.72 -14.03 -7.90
C ALA A 103 4.17 -12.96 -8.90
N TYR A 104 3.60 -13.01 -10.11
CA TYR A 104 3.84 -12.02 -11.14
C TYR A 104 2.83 -10.88 -11.08
N HIS A 105 3.34 -9.64 -11.14
CA HIS A 105 2.53 -8.43 -11.21
C HIS A 105 2.91 -7.57 -12.41
N TRP A 106 1.90 -6.92 -13.01
CA TRP A 106 2.06 -6.05 -14.15
C TRP A 106 1.57 -4.64 -13.81
N ALA A 107 2.30 -3.62 -14.31
CA ALA A 107 1.87 -2.23 -14.34
C ALA A 107 1.70 -1.57 -12.96
N ASP A 108 2.78 -1.58 -12.16
CA ASP A 108 2.83 -0.91 -10.85
C ASP A 108 3.18 0.59 -10.92
N ASN A 109 3.32 1.16 -12.12
CA ASN A 109 3.63 2.58 -12.38
C ASN A 109 5.00 3.03 -11.85
N TYR A 110 6.04 2.24 -12.02
CA TYR A 110 7.39 2.67 -11.69
C TYR A 110 8.19 3.12 -12.92
N LEU A 111 9.15 4.02 -12.71
CA LEU A 111 9.99 4.56 -13.77
C LEU A 111 11.34 3.84 -13.91
N THR A 112 11.78 3.15 -12.87
CA THR A 112 13.05 2.43 -12.82
C THR A 112 12.88 1.07 -12.16
N PRO A 113 13.61 0.02 -12.60
CA PRO A 113 13.52 -1.30 -11.96
C PRO A 113 14.00 -1.28 -10.51
N GLY A 114 15.01 -0.48 -10.18
CA GLY A 114 15.67 -0.52 -8.88
C GLY A 114 16.56 -1.75 -8.69
N SER A 115 17.14 -1.89 -7.50
CA SER A 115 17.99 -3.04 -7.14
C SER A 115 17.22 -4.02 -6.26
N ALA A 116 17.03 -5.24 -6.77
CA ALA A 116 16.38 -6.34 -6.05
C ALA A 116 17.18 -6.83 -4.80
N HIS A 117 18.46 -6.51 -4.75
CA HIS A 117 19.35 -6.91 -3.66
C HIS A 117 19.35 -5.93 -2.48
N ASP A 118 18.83 -4.72 -2.68
CA ASP A 118 18.78 -3.72 -1.63
C ASP A 118 17.71 -4.07 -0.60
N ARG A 119 18.08 -3.93 0.67
CA ARG A 119 17.11 -4.07 1.77
C ARG A 119 16.09 -2.92 1.78
N ASN A 120 16.52 -1.74 1.37
CA ASN A 120 15.68 -0.54 1.22
C ASN A 120 15.81 -0.03 -0.22
N PRO A 121 15.06 -0.62 -1.17
CA PRO A 121 15.07 -0.17 -2.55
C PRO A 121 14.65 1.29 -2.66
N ALA A 122 15.13 1.98 -3.69
CA ALA A 122 14.71 3.35 -3.96
C ALA A 122 13.17 3.44 -4.01
N PRO A 123 12.56 4.43 -3.35
CA PRO A 123 11.12 4.61 -3.38
C PRO A 123 10.57 4.63 -4.81
N GLU A 124 9.38 4.08 -4.99
CA GLU A 124 8.67 4.00 -6.29
C GLU A 124 9.45 3.28 -7.41
N SER A 125 10.46 2.48 -7.07
CA SER A 125 11.09 1.57 -8.02
C SER A 125 10.34 0.23 -8.13
N GLY A 126 10.60 -0.55 -9.18
CA GLY A 126 10.05 -1.89 -9.33
C GLY A 126 10.41 -2.80 -8.14
N ALA A 127 11.67 -2.73 -7.68
CA ALA A 127 12.12 -3.46 -6.50
C ALA A 127 11.39 -3.06 -5.21
N PHE A 128 11.07 -1.77 -5.07
CA PHE A 128 10.27 -1.27 -3.94
C PHE A 128 8.86 -1.87 -3.93
N TYR A 129 8.14 -1.81 -5.05
CA TYR A 129 6.78 -2.37 -5.13
C TYR A 129 6.77 -3.89 -5.00
N ALA A 130 7.73 -4.59 -5.64
CA ALA A 130 7.86 -6.03 -5.52
C ALA A 130 8.12 -6.45 -4.06
N ARG A 131 8.97 -5.71 -3.33
CA ARG A 131 9.24 -5.95 -1.91
C ARG A 131 7.99 -5.76 -1.05
N ILE A 132 7.27 -4.64 -1.20
CA ILE A 132 6.03 -4.38 -0.45
C ILE A 132 5.01 -5.49 -0.70
N ARG A 133 4.86 -5.92 -1.95
CA ARG A 133 3.95 -7.03 -2.30
C ARG A 133 4.38 -8.33 -1.66
N HIS A 134 5.68 -8.64 -1.68
CA HIS A 134 6.19 -9.86 -1.05
C HIS A 134 6.00 -9.83 0.47
N GLU A 135 6.33 -8.73 1.13
CA GLU A 135 6.09 -8.55 2.57
C GLU A 135 4.61 -8.74 2.92
N ARG A 136 3.70 -8.28 2.06
CA ARG A 136 2.25 -8.47 2.20
C ARG A 136 1.85 -9.95 2.13
N TYR A 137 2.42 -10.72 1.21
CA TYR A 137 2.23 -12.18 1.18
C TYR A 137 2.77 -12.84 2.46
N LEU A 138 3.96 -12.44 2.92
CA LEU A 138 4.55 -12.95 4.15
C LEU A 138 3.72 -12.62 5.40
N ASN A 139 3.02 -11.50 5.42
CA ASN A 139 2.05 -11.20 6.49
C ASN A 139 0.88 -12.19 6.52
N GLY A 140 0.62 -12.89 5.43
CA GLY A 140 -0.37 -13.97 5.35
C GLY A 140 0.18 -15.36 5.75
N GLN A 141 1.50 -15.54 5.85
CA GLN A 141 2.13 -16.83 6.13
C GLN A 141 1.80 -17.34 7.52
N THR A 142 1.96 -16.50 8.52
CA THR A 142 1.62 -16.81 9.91
C THR A 142 0.75 -15.71 10.47
N ARG A 143 -0.45 -16.06 10.91
CA ARG A 143 -1.38 -15.15 11.58
C ARG A 143 -1.68 -15.66 12.97
N ALA A 144 -1.65 -14.76 13.93
CA ALA A 144 -2.00 -15.01 15.30
C ALA A 144 -3.28 -14.27 15.65
N GLN A 145 -4.17 -14.93 16.40
CA GLN A 145 -5.40 -14.35 16.91
C GLN A 145 -5.52 -14.64 18.41
N GLY A 146 -6.21 -13.79 19.12
CA GLY A 146 -6.45 -13.98 20.54
C GLY A 146 -7.42 -12.97 21.11
N ILE A 147 -7.74 -13.16 22.37
CA ILE A 147 -8.63 -12.29 23.14
C ILE A 147 -7.89 -11.81 24.38
N THR A 148 -8.07 -10.55 24.75
CA THR A 148 -7.46 -9.99 25.95
C THR A 148 -8.42 -9.09 26.72
N SER A 149 -8.19 -8.95 28.02
CA SER A 149 -8.86 -7.95 28.86
C SER A 149 -8.11 -6.61 28.89
N CYS A 150 -6.93 -6.52 28.26
CA CYS A 150 -6.09 -5.31 28.30
C CYS A 150 -6.71 -4.15 27.51
N PRO A 151 -7.12 -3.05 28.17
CA PRO A 151 -7.76 -1.94 27.51
C PRO A 151 -6.77 -1.02 26.76
N THR A 152 -5.47 -1.18 27.00
CA THR A 152 -4.42 -0.36 26.38
C THR A 152 -3.79 -1.00 25.16
N LEU A 153 -4.26 -2.19 24.77
CA LEU A 153 -3.80 -2.82 23.54
C LEU A 153 -4.17 -1.94 22.33
N SER A 154 -3.22 -1.72 21.43
CA SER A 154 -3.45 -0.96 20.22
C SER A 154 -2.70 -1.53 19.00
N PRO A 155 -3.15 -1.26 17.78
CA PRO A 155 -2.41 -1.64 16.57
C PRO A 155 -0.99 -1.05 16.56
N GLY A 156 -0.03 -1.84 16.06
CA GLY A 156 1.38 -1.46 16.05
C GLY A 156 2.15 -1.76 17.34
N GLN A 157 1.48 -2.26 18.38
CA GLN A 157 2.16 -2.80 19.56
C GLN A 157 2.63 -4.23 19.32
N VAL A 158 3.75 -4.60 19.96
CA VAL A 158 4.26 -5.96 20.02
C VAL A 158 3.86 -6.60 21.33
N LEU A 159 2.96 -7.57 21.25
CA LEU A 159 2.49 -8.34 22.39
C LEU A 159 3.31 -9.60 22.57
N LYS A 160 3.86 -9.84 23.75
CA LYS A 160 4.41 -11.13 24.18
C LYS A 160 3.48 -11.77 25.19
N VAL A 161 3.27 -13.09 25.06
CA VAL A 161 2.44 -13.83 25.99
C VAL A 161 3.31 -14.81 26.79
N THR A 162 3.12 -14.81 28.09
CA THR A 162 3.90 -15.64 29.02
C THR A 162 3.00 -16.56 29.83
N GLY A 163 3.56 -17.72 30.21
CA GLY A 163 2.86 -18.71 31.02
C GLY A 163 1.75 -19.44 30.26
N GLY A 164 1.05 -20.33 30.94
CA GLY A 164 0.02 -21.18 30.35
C GLY A 164 0.57 -22.47 29.73
N TYR A 165 -0.32 -23.41 29.45
CA TYR A 165 0.02 -24.61 28.70
C TYR A 165 -0.03 -24.24 27.21
N GLU A 166 1.04 -24.53 26.48
CA GLU A 166 1.11 -24.44 25.02
C GLU A 166 0.91 -23.03 24.42
N VAL A 167 1.65 -22.06 24.92
CA VAL A 167 1.77 -20.79 24.19
C VAL A 167 2.58 -21.04 22.93
N ALA A 168 1.97 -20.84 21.75
CA ALA A 168 2.68 -20.97 20.48
C ALA A 168 3.89 -20.03 20.41
N ASP A 169 4.99 -20.50 19.79
CA ASP A 169 6.27 -19.77 19.74
C ASP A 169 6.10 -18.33 19.23
N VAL A 170 5.19 -18.10 18.29
CA VAL A 170 4.91 -16.78 17.75
C VAL A 170 4.48 -15.78 18.85
N PHE A 171 3.69 -16.20 19.82
CA PHE A 171 3.27 -15.34 20.92
C PHE A 171 4.40 -15.13 21.94
N ALA A 172 5.25 -16.11 22.13
CA ALA A 172 6.41 -16.01 23.02
C ALA A 172 7.49 -15.07 22.46
N GLN A 173 7.72 -15.10 21.16
CA GLN A 173 8.67 -14.20 20.47
C GLN A 173 8.13 -12.79 20.32
N GLY A 174 6.83 -12.63 20.17
CA GLY A 174 6.12 -11.38 20.02
C GLY A 174 5.24 -11.35 18.77
N VAL A 175 4.06 -10.80 18.94
CA VAL A 175 3.05 -10.59 17.89
C VAL A 175 2.82 -9.12 17.72
N VAL A 176 2.99 -8.62 16.50
CA VAL A 176 2.62 -7.25 16.12
C VAL A 176 1.11 -7.23 15.92
N ILE A 177 0.41 -6.43 16.69
CA ILE A 177 -1.04 -6.28 16.58
C ILE A 177 -1.37 -5.48 15.32
N THR A 178 -2.13 -6.09 14.41
CA THR A 178 -2.50 -5.48 13.12
C THR A 178 -3.94 -5.00 13.06
N ALA A 179 -4.82 -5.64 13.82
CA ALA A 179 -6.21 -5.24 13.94
C ALA A 179 -6.76 -5.61 15.32
N MET A 180 -7.78 -4.89 15.76
CA MET A 180 -8.47 -5.18 17.01
C MET A 180 -9.95 -4.82 16.94
N ARG A 181 -10.74 -5.50 17.75
CA ARG A 181 -12.15 -5.21 17.97
C ARG A 181 -12.47 -5.23 19.46
N THR A 182 -12.93 -4.12 19.96
CA THR A 182 -13.23 -3.93 21.38
C THR A 182 -14.71 -4.16 21.66
N TYR A 183 -15.00 -4.92 22.70
CA TYR A 183 -16.34 -5.15 23.21
C TYR A 183 -16.46 -4.61 24.63
N ALA A 184 -17.33 -3.62 24.83
CA ALA A 184 -17.58 -3.00 26.12
C ALA A 184 -19.08 -2.87 26.34
N ARG A 185 -19.60 -3.58 27.34
CA ARG A 185 -21.02 -3.53 27.76
C ARG A 185 -21.10 -3.51 29.27
N ARG A 186 -22.15 -2.88 29.81
CA ARG A 186 -22.35 -2.81 31.28
C ARG A 186 -22.63 -4.17 31.93
N ASP A 187 -23.19 -5.09 31.17
CA ASP A 187 -23.65 -6.42 31.59
C ASP A 187 -22.68 -7.55 31.23
N LYS A 188 -21.50 -7.23 30.65
CA LYS A 188 -20.49 -8.20 30.26
C LYS A 188 -19.09 -7.70 30.54
N ASP A 189 -18.17 -8.63 30.69
CA ASP A 189 -16.76 -8.31 30.85
C ASP A 189 -16.23 -7.62 29.59
N PHE A 190 -15.27 -6.72 29.82
CA PHE A 190 -14.52 -6.06 28.75
C PHE A 190 -13.64 -7.09 28.03
N ALA A 191 -13.66 -7.08 26.72
CA ALA A 191 -12.83 -7.95 25.89
C ALA A 191 -12.37 -7.23 24.61
N VAL A 192 -11.17 -7.56 24.19
CA VAL A 192 -10.57 -7.11 22.92
C VAL A 192 -10.13 -8.33 22.14
N ASP A 193 -10.77 -8.58 21.01
CA ASP A 193 -10.26 -9.53 20.01
C ASP A 193 -9.17 -8.85 19.21
N PHE A 194 -8.08 -9.55 18.95
CA PHE A 194 -6.98 -9.02 18.16
C PHE A 194 -6.48 -10.02 17.11
N ASP A 195 -6.00 -9.46 16.01
CA ASP A 195 -5.26 -10.14 14.97
C ASP A 195 -3.83 -9.61 14.96
N GLY A 196 -2.89 -10.47 14.61
CA GLY A 196 -1.49 -10.07 14.54
C GLY A 196 -0.65 -10.97 13.64
N ILE A 197 0.59 -10.53 13.44
CA ILE A 197 1.65 -11.24 12.70
C ILE A 197 2.89 -11.37 13.58
N PRO A 198 3.81 -12.32 13.32
CA PRO A 198 5.05 -12.40 14.06
C PRO A 198 5.88 -11.11 13.98
N ASP A 199 6.53 -10.72 15.10
CA ASP A 199 7.55 -9.66 15.09
C ASP A 199 8.80 -10.21 14.39
N SER A 200 8.97 -9.86 13.11
CA SER A 200 10.09 -10.31 12.28
C SER A 200 11.09 -9.19 12.05
N THR A 201 12.37 -9.53 11.91
CA THR A 201 13.43 -8.58 11.52
C THR A 201 13.57 -8.42 10.01
N ASP A 202 13.00 -9.33 9.23
CA ASP A 202 13.20 -9.40 7.78
C ASP A 202 12.10 -8.66 7.00
N PHE A 203 10.87 -8.65 7.53
CA PHE A 203 9.73 -7.97 6.92
C PHE A 203 8.82 -7.35 7.98
N GLY A 204 8.09 -6.31 7.58
CA GLY A 204 7.12 -5.61 8.42
C GLY A 204 5.67 -5.84 8.00
N PHE A 205 4.76 -5.26 8.76
CA PHE A 205 3.36 -5.20 8.38
C PHE A 205 3.17 -4.28 7.17
N ARG A 206 2.46 -4.77 6.17
CA ARG A 206 2.05 -4.02 4.99
C ARG A 206 0.55 -4.12 4.83
N PRO A 207 -0.19 -3.01 4.96
CA PRO A 207 -1.64 -3.04 4.80
C PRO A 207 -2.03 -3.44 3.37
N GLU A 208 -3.18 -4.12 3.24
CA GLU A 208 -3.75 -4.40 1.93
C GLU A 208 -4.18 -3.08 1.26
N PRO A 209 -3.80 -2.82 0.01
CA PRO A 209 -4.31 -1.69 -0.72
C PRO A 209 -5.80 -1.89 -0.99
N GLY A 210 -6.58 -0.84 -0.84
CA GLY A 210 -7.96 -0.83 -1.29
C GLY A 210 -8.05 -1.06 -2.81
N ALA A 211 -9.21 -1.49 -3.28
CA ALA A 211 -9.45 -1.66 -4.71
C ALA A 211 -9.19 -0.34 -5.46
N ARG A 212 -8.36 -0.41 -6.51
CA ARG A 212 -8.15 0.71 -7.42
C ARG A 212 -9.41 0.90 -8.26
N PRO A 213 -9.92 2.15 -8.43
CA PRO A 213 -11.01 2.39 -9.34
C PRO A 213 -10.59 2.08 -10.77
N VAL A 214 -11.49 1.49 -11.54
CA VAL A 214 -11.30 1.19 -12.96
C VAL A 214 -12.10 2.17 -13.79
N MET A 215 -11.44 2.86 -14.71
CA MET A 215 -12.05 3.80 -15.64
C MET A 215 -12.41 3.05 -16.93
N ALA A 216 -13.69 2.77 -17.12
CA ALA A 216 -14.19 2.15 -18.33
C ALA A 216 -14.51 3.23 -19.38
N GLY A 217 -14.00 3.05 -20.61
CA GLY A 217 -14.25 3.98 -21.71
C GLY A 217 -13.37 5.24 -21.69
N THR A 218 -13.89 6.33 -22.25
CA THR A 218 -13.18 7.59 -22.39
C THR A 218 -13.92 8.74 -21.71
N LEU A 219 -13.17 9.76 -21.30
CA LEU A 219 -13.72 11.02 -20.77
C LEU A 219 -13.42 12.17 -21.73
N PRO A 220 -14.35 13.11 -21.94
CA PRO A 220 -14.08 14.29 -22.75
C PRO A 220 -13.21 15.31 -22.02
N ALA A 221 -12.25 15.88 -22.75
CA ALA A 221 -11.38 16.94 -22.26
C ALA A 221 -11.09 17.94 -23.38
N ARG A 222 -10.48 19.06 -23.05
CA ARG A 222 -9.98 20.05 -24.00
C ARG A 222 -8.49 20.27 -23.79
N VAL A 223 -7.76 20.36 -24.90
CA VAL A 223 -6.36 20.74 -24.89
C VAL A 223 -6.22 22.18 -24.42
N THR A 224 -5.28 22.43 -23.50
CA THR A 224 -5.05 23.75 -22.93
C THR A 224 -3.68 24.31 -23.32
N SER A 225 -3.47 25.61 -23.09
CA SER A 225 -2.20 26.28 -23.24
C SER A 225 -1.95 27.19 -22.04
N THR A 226 -0.68 27.44 -21.72
CA THR A 226 -0.28 28.40 -20.69
C THR A 226 -0.45 29.85 -21.12
N THR A 227 -0.75 30.10 -22.41
CA THR A 227 -0.99 31.43 -22.97
C THR A 227 -2.47 31.58 -23.27
N GLU A 228 -3.07 32.66 -22.77
CA GLU A 228 -4.48 32.98 -23.03
C GLU A 228 -4.69 33.25 -24.52
N ASN A 229 -5.77 32.69 -25.08
CA ASN A 229 -6.12 32.77 -26.50
C ASN A 229 -5.05 32.26 -27.48
N ASP A 230 -4.20 31.32 -27.02
CA ASP A 230 -3.22 30.68 -27.89
C ASP A 230 -3.92 29.81 -28.95
N THR A 231 -3.31 29.76 -30.11
CA THR A 231 -3.74 28.85 -31.20
C THR A 231 -3.22 27.42 -30.95
N TYR A 232 -2.06 27.31 -30.33
CA TYR A 232 -1.36 26.02 -30.18
C TYR A 232 -1.53 25.44 -28.77
N GLY A 233 -1.74 24.14 -28.72
CA GLY A 233 -1.73 23.41 -27.44
C GLY A 233 -0.34 23.47 -26.79
N HIS A 234 -0.30 23.58 -25.46
CA HIS A 234 0.95 23.47 -24.72
C HIS A 234 1.48 22.03 -24.80
N ILE A 235 2.58 21.85 -25.55
CA ILE A 235 3.24 20.58 -25.80
C ILE A 235 4.63 20.55 -25.19
N ASP A 236 5.02 19.45 -24.57
CA ASP A 236 6.37 19.27 -24.08
C ASP A 236 7.28 18.56 -25.12
N LYS A 237 8.57 18.42 -24.76
CA LYS A 237 9.55 17.76 -25.64
C LYS A 237 9.27 16.27 -25.90
N ASP A 238 8.46 15.62 -25.06
CA ASP A 238 8.04 14.22 -25.21
C ASP A 238 6.74 14.11 -26.02
N GLY A 239 6.21 15.23 -26.53
CA GLY A 239 4.99 15.29 -27.33
C GLY A 239 3.71 15.07 -26.53
N ARG A 240 3.74 15.40 -25.23
CA ARG A 240 2.59 15.33 -24.33
C ARG A 240 1.89 16.67 -24.24
N TYR A 241 0.61 16.64 -23.90
CA TYR A 241 -0.24 17.82 -23.77
C TYR A 241 -0.79 17.95 -22.36
N ARG A 242 -1.22 19.15 -22.02
CA ARG A 242 -2.07 19.40 -20.87
C ARG A 242 -3.51 19.57 -21.33
N VAL A 243 -4.43 19.09 -20.53
CA VAL A 243 -5.85 19.03 -20.86
C VAL A 243 -6.69 19.46 -19.66
N ASN A 244 -7.83 20.06 -19.95
CA ASN A 244 -8.87 20.31 -18.96
C ASN A 244 -9.95 19.24 -19.12
N MET A 245 -10.18 18.43 -18.09
CA MET A 245 -11.23 17.44 -18.04
C MET A 245 -12.58 18.17 -17.87
N LEU A 246 -13.56 17.90 -18.75
CA LEU A 246 -14.81 18.66 -18.75
C LEU A 246 -15.70 18.43 -17.53
N PHE A 247 -15.46 17.39 -16.74
CA PHE A 247 -16.14 17.17 -15.47
C PHE A 247 -15.55 17.98 -14.31
N ASP A 248 -14.29 18.49 -14.47
CA ASP A 248 -13.63 19.26 -13.43
C ASP A 248 -14.33 20.61 -13.23
N ARG A 249 -14.59 20.95 -12.00
CA ARG A 249 -15.29 22.18 -11.59
C ARG A 249 -14.37 23.16 -10.88
N ASP A 250 -13.12 22.77 -10.65
CA ASP A 250 -12.16 23.62 -9.99
C ASP A 250 -11.59 24.68 -10.96
N ASN A 251 -11.26 25.82 -10.41
CA ASN A 251 -10.61 26.89 -11.16
C ASN A 251 -9.10 26.72 -11.07
N TRP A 252 -8.50 26.18 -12.10
CA TRP A 252 -7.07 26.03 -12.25
C TRP A 252 -6.45 27.24 -12.96
N GLU A 253 -5.17 27.46 -12.73
CA GLU A 253 -4.38 28.33 -13.59
C GLU A 253 -4.34 27.74 -15.00
N THR A 254 -4.56 28.56 -16.01
CA THR A 254 -4.62 28.18 -17.43
C THR A 254 -3.34 27.44 -17.85
N GLY A 255 -3.48 26.25 -18.41
CA GLY A 255 -2.37 25.36 -18.79
C GLY A 255 -1.83 24.47 -17.65
N PHE A 256 -2.45 24.52 -16.45
CA PHE A 256 -2.06 23.69 -15.30
C PHE A 256 -3.21 22.80 -14.79
N GLU A 257 -4.25 22.62 -15.57
CA GLU A 257 -5.46 21.87 -15.26
C GLU A 257 -5.21 20.36 -15.16
N SER A 258 -4.11 19.86 -15.71
CA SER A 258 -3.71 18.46 -15.61
C SER A 258 -2.20 18.30 -15.51
N LEU A 259 -1.76 17.09 -15.20
CA LEU A 259 -0.41 16.62 -15.50
C LEU A 259 -0.24 16.43 -17.02
N TRP A 260 0.97 16.12 -17.46
CA TRP A 260 1.26 15.83 -18.85
C TRP A 260 0.60 14.52 -19.30
N VAL A 261 -0.24 14.58 -20.33
CA VAL A 261 -0.96 13.46 -20.92
C VAL A 261 -0.38 13.15 -22.29
N ARG A 262 0.04 11.91 -22.51
CA ARG A 262 0.58 11.49 -23.81
C ARG A 262 -0.52 11.36 -24.86
N GLN A 263 -0.22 11.65 -26.11
CA GLN A 263 -1.09 11.37 -27.24
C GLN A 263 -0.83 9.97 -27.76
N SER A 264 -1.88 9.17 -27.95
CA SER A 264 -1.81 7.91 -28.72
C SER A 264 -1.49 8.23 -30.17
N ARG A 265 -0.52 7.53 -30.74
CA ARG A 265 -0.12 7.67 -32.15
C ARG A 265 -0.07 6.32 -32.81
N PRO A 266 -0.45 6.21 -34.11
CA PRO A 266 -0.39 4.94 -34.82
C PRO A 266 1.01 4.32 -34.85
N TYR A 267 2.04 5.16 -34.99
CA TYR A 267 3.44 4.80 -34.85
C TYR A 267 4.30 6.02 -34.57
N ALA A 268 5.38 5.81 -33.81
CA ALA A 268 6.36 6.85 -33.49
C ALA A 268 7.73 6.20 -33.18
N GLY A 269 8.80 6.82 -33.64
CA GLY A 269 10.18 6.51 -33.31
C GLY A 269 10.92 7.79 -32.93
N ASP A 270 12.21 7.69 -32.64
CA ASP A 270 13.03 8.82 -32.15
C ASP A 270 13.09 9.98 -33.17
N THR A 271 13.15 9.65 -34.47
CA THR A 271 13.31 10.64 -35.55
C THR A 271 12.26 10.54 -36.65
N TRP A 272 11.26 9.67 -36.47
CA TRP A 272 10.21 9.41 -37.46
C TRP A 272 8.89 9.06 -36.80
N GLY A 273 7.79 9.21 -37.52
CA GLY A 273 6.45 8.88 -37.05
C GLY A 273 5.37 9.80 -37.61
N LEU A 274 4.13 9.48 -37.32
CA LEU A 274 2.97 10.33 -37.64
C LEU A 274 2.72 11.26 -36.45
N HIS A 275 2.89 12.55 -36.66
CA HIS A 275 2.62 13.57 -35.65
C HIS A 275 1.54 14.55 -36.14
N LEU A 276 0.43 14.58 -35.43
CA LEU A 276 -0.68 15.52 -35.66
C LEU A 276 -0.79 16.42 -34.41
N PRO A 277 -0.20 17.62 -34.44
CA PRO A 277 -0.25 18.53 -33.29
C PRO A 277 -1.67 18.98 -33.02
N LEU A 278 -2.04 18.98 -31.74
CA LEU A 278 -3.35 19.42 -31.27
C LEU A 278 -3.33 20.93 -31.01
N LEU A 279 -4.39 21.60 -31.41
CA LEU A 279 -4.59 23.04 -31.15
C LEU A 279 -5.23 23.24 -29.78
N ALA A 280 -4.96 24.39 -29.15
CA ALA A 280 -5.63 24.78 -27.92
C ALA A 280 -7.18 24.85 -28.13
N GLY A 281 -7.92 24.42 -27.13
CA GLY A 281 -9.39 24.36 -27.21
C GLY A 281 -9.95 23.14 -27.94
N THR A 282 -9.09 22.32 -28.60
CA THR A 282 -9.57 21.11 -29.28
C THR A 282 -10.13 20.13 -28.25
N GLU A 283 -11.31 19.60 -28.54
CA GLU A 283 -11.89 18.51 -27.77
C GLU A 283 -11.17 17.19 -28.09
N VAL A 284 -10.85 16.47 -27.05
CA VAL A 284 -10.18 15.17 -27.12
C VAL A 284 -10.85 14.15 -26.21
N ALA A 285 -10.73 12.88 -26.57
CA ALA A 285 -11.13 11.78 -25.71
C ALA A 285 -9.93 11.29 -24.88
N ILE A 286 -10.08 11.21 -23.58
CA ILE A 286 -9.06 10.65 -22.68
C ILE A 286 -9.41 9.21 -22.37
N GLY A 287 -8.56 8.30 -22.85
CA GLY A 287 -8.59 6.88 -22.49
C GLY A 287 -7.65 6.60 -21.33
N PHE A 288 -7.76 5.40 -20.77
CA PHE A 288 -6.96 4.95 -19.63
C PHE A 288 -6.39 3.56 -19.93
N GLU A 289 -5.05 3.41 -19.85
CA GLU A 289 -4.42 2.12 -20.08
C GLU A 289 -4.88 1.12 -19.02
N ASP A 290 -5.39 -0.03 -19.45
CA ASP A 290 -5.98 -1.06 -18.58
C ASP A 290 -7.04 -0.53 -17.59
N GLY A 291 -7.70 0.59 -17.94
CA GLY A 291 -8.64 1.28 -17.07
C GLY A 291 -7.99 1.96 -15.85
N ASN A 292 -6.67 2.11 -15.84
CA ASN A 292 -5.94 2.69 -14.73
C ASN A 292 -6.02 4.23 -14.78
N PRO A 293 -6.66 4.91 -13.79
CA PRO A 293 -6.78 6.36 -13.78
C PRO A 293 -5.45 7.10 -13.73
N ASP A 294 -4.37 6.43 -13.28
CA ASP A 294 -3.03 7.00 -13.20
C ASP A 294 -2.27 6.93 -14.55
N ARG A 295 -2.88 6.32 -15.58
CA ARG A 295 -2.32 6.16 -16.93
C ARG A 295 -3.23 6.72 -18.02
N PRO A 296 -3.56 8.02 -17.97
CA PRO A 296 -4.37 8.65 -19.00
C PRO A 296 -3.59 8.83 -20.29
N TYR A 297 -4.30 8.75 -21.42
CA TYR A 297 -3.77 9.10 -22.73
C TYR A 297 -4.85 9.76 -23.59
N ILE A 298 -4.45 10.64 -24.49
CA ILE A 298 -5.33 11.20 -25.54
C ILE A 298 -5.46 10.12 -26.60
N ALA A 299 -6.71 9.64 -26.82
CA ALA A 299 -7.04 8.56 -27.75
C ALA A 299 -7.00 8.99 -29.23
#